data_5435fdb76e1d14a9ed0ac15e842fba06
#
_entry.id   5435fdb76e1d14a9ed0ac15e842fba06
#
_cell.length_a   1.000
_cell.length_b   1.000
_cell.length_c   1.000
_cell.angle_alpha   90.00
_cell.angle_beta   90.00
_cell.angle_gamma   90.00
#
_symmetry.space_group_name_H-M   'P 1'
#
loop_
_entity.id
_entity.type
_entity.pdbx_description
1 polymer ?
#
loop_
_entity_poly.entity_id
_entity_poly.type
_entity_poly.pdbx_seq_one_letter_code
_entity_poly.pdbx_strand_id
1 'polypeptide(L)'
;MLSRYASQIQEFIDSTATERDDSVMPSREQFTRLLASPSGTRKVPGIPGRMDENGEYICNEEEAKIVRDFLKKMYKVDSKDSLILCRKVQFRNSVEYEQYMTFWKEAPLFDINSLNPAGRAGFEKMKSMAEAFYPLLEEKGFYAWDISEYINICRIARACGIVDSNEFDEITDRFVRKAQVFYRSFKEYALSYLCGAMYFSSGFGNEKSMDQFFEIQKNVISYLFAENGDWDRYGWYVPSEREWVDVYPGNPGCFVSLKALETGVEYMYRDNPSPDHPDSGWRFFHGDESDEYANDPKNIKFESLNTICNLHPSILAFLEAPAGSAYGWNGKDWIKE
;
A
#
# COMPACT_ATOMS: atom_id res chain seq x y z
N MET A 1 20.49 -5.77 -16.16
CA MET A 1 20.95 -4.48 -15.58
C MET A 1 20.03 -4.00 -14.47
N LEU A 2 18.72 -3.88 -14.68
CA LEU A 2 17.77 -3.45 -13.63
C LEU A 2 17.56 -4.51 -12.53
N SER A 3 17.69 -5.80 -12.84
CA SER A 3 17.62 -6.91 -11.89
C SER A 3 18.66 -6.85 -10.75
N ARG A 4 19.76 -6.11 -10.94
CA ARG A 4 20.78 -5.95 -9.89
C ARG A 4 20.21 -5.33 -8.61
N TYR A 5 19.23 -4.42 -8.75
CA TYR A 5 18.63 -3.79 -7.57
C TYR A 5 17.87 -4.78 -6.69
N ALA A 6 17.27 -5.82 -7.27
CA ALA A 6 16.61 -6.86 -6.49
C ALA A 6 17.59 -7.55 -5.53
N SER A 7 18.74 -8.02 -6.05
CA SER A 7 19.78 -8.65 -5.21
C SER A 7 20.36 -7.66 -4.19
N GLN A 8 20.67 -6.43 -4.60
CA GLN A 8 21.22 -5.42 -3.71
C GLN A 8 20.27 -5.02 -2.58
N ILE A 9 18.97 -4.95 -2.86
CA ILE A 9 17.95 -4.68 -1.85
C ILE A 9 17.86 -5.84 -0.87
N GLN A 10 17.80 -7.08 -1.38
CA GLN A 10 17.74 -8.27 -0.52
C GLN A 10 18.98 -8.35 0.40
N GLU A 11 20.18 -8.24 -0.15
CA GLU A 11 21.43 -8.24 0.61
C GLU A 11 21.46 -7.14 1.68
N PHE A 12 21.00 -5.93 1.32
CA PHE A 12 20.93 -4.82 2.25
C PHE A 12 19.94 -5.09 3.39
N ILE A 13 18.73 -5.56 3.07
CA ILE A 13 17.71 -5.88 4.08
C ILE A 13 18.16 -7.04 4.98
N ASP A 14 18.83 -8.05 4.43
CA ASP A 14 19.34 -9.17 5.22
C ASP A 14 20.46 -8.73 6.19
N SER A 15 21.24 -7.73 5.81
CA SER A 15 22.28 -7.14 6.64
C SER A 15 21.79 -6.17 7.71
N THR A 16 20.53 -5.71 7.62
CA THR A 16 19.93 -4.80 8.62
C THR A 16 19.63 -5.55 9.91
N ALA A 17 19.75 -4.85 11.06
CA ALA A 17 19.40 -5.41 12.35
C ALA A 17 17.93 -5.88 12.37
N THR A 18 17.68 -6.94 13.09
CA THR A 18 16.31 -7.39 13.41
C THR A 18 15.70 -6.51 14.48
N GLU A 19 14.38 -6.48 14.56
CA GLU A 19 13.66 -5.86 15.69
C GLU A 19 14.20 -6.43 17.02
N ARG A 20 14.33 -5.55 18.00
CA ARG A 20 14.81 -5.94 19.34
C ARG A 20 13.65 -6.53 20.14
N ASP A 21 13.94 -7.53 20.97
CA ASP A 21 12.96 -8.13 21.88
C ASP A 21 12.44 -7.12 22.93
N ASP A 22 13.19 -6.04 23.22
CA ASP A 22 12.85 -4.97 24.16
C ASP A 22 12.25 -3.73 23.48
N SER A 23 11.85 -3.81 22.22
CA SER A 23 11.21 -2.72 21.51
C SER A 23 9.87 -2.32 22.14
N VAL A 24 9.60 -1.02 22.16
CA VAL A 24 8.36 -0.48 22.73
C VAL A 24 7.23 -0.61 21.71
N MET A 25 6.09 -1.17 22.12
CA MET A 25 4.90 -1.18 21.28
C MET A 25 4.44 0.27 21.05
N PRO A 26 4.37 0.76 19.79
CA PRO A 26 3.91 2.10 19.51
C PRO A 26 2.39 2.21 19.75
N SER A 27 1.90 3.41 20.02
CA SER A 27 0.47 3.71 19.83
C SER A 27 0.14 3.67 18.34
N ARG A 28 -1.16 3.62 18.01
CA ARG A 28 -1.61 3.69 16.63
C ARG A 28 -1.16 4.96 15.92
N GLU A 29 -1.23 6.12 16.59
CA GLU A 29 -0.77 7.39 16.05
C GLU A 29 0.75 7.37 15.78
N GLN A 30 1.53 6.87 16.73
CA GLN A 30 2.96 6.66 16.55
C GLN A 30 3.25 5.72 15.38
N PHE A 31 2.50 4.62 15.26
CA PHE A 31 2.67 3.68 14.15
C PHE A 31 2.37 4.32 12.80
N THR A 32 1.31 5.14 12.72
CA THR A 32 1.01 5.90 11.49
C THR A 32 2.19 6.78 11.09
N ARG A 33 2.83 7.46 12.06
CA ARG A 33 4.04 8.24 11.83
C ARG A 33 5.21 7.35 11.38
N LEU A 34 5.40 6.20 12.02
CA LEU A 34 6.49 5.28 11.71
C LEU A 34 6.38 4.71 10.28
N LEU A 35 5.17 4.49 9.77
CA LEU A 35 4.96 4.11 8.37
C LEU A 35 5.39 5.21 7.39
N ALA A 36 5.24 6.47 7.77
CA ALA A 36 5.67 7.61 6.96
C ALA A 36 7.16 7.96 7.13
N SER A 37 7.86 7.38 8.09
CA SER A 37 9.25 7.76 8.44
C SER A 37 10.23 7.67 7.28
N PRO A 38 10.19 6.67 6.36
CA PRO A 38 11.09 6.67 5.20
C PRO A 38 10.97 7.92 4.34
N SER A 39 9.73 8.34 4.05
CA SER A 39 9.46 9.55 3.26
C SER A 39 9.72 10.83 4.05
N GLY A 40 9.37 10.84 5.34
CA GLY A 40 9.53 11.99 6.24
C GLY A 40 10.99 12.30 6.58
N THR A 41 11.86 11.30 6.62
CA THR A 41 13.30 11.46 6.88
C THR A 41 14.02 12.08 5.68
N ARG A 42 13.50 11.95 4.48
CA ARG A 42 14.03 12.62 3.30
C ARG A 42 13.76 14.11 3.37
N LYS A 43 14.82 14.91 3.24
CA LYS A 43 14.67 16.36 3.12
C LYS A 43 14.07 16.72 1.76
N VAL A 44 12.84 17.23 1.76
CA VAL A 44 12.20 17.74 0.55
C VAL A 44 12.48 19.27 0.47
N PRO A 45 13.16 19.75 -0.58
CA PRO A 45 13.42 21.18 -0.74
C PRO A 45 12.10 21.97 -0.76
N GLY A 46 12.01 23.03 0.03
CA GLY A 46 10.85 23.92 0.09
C GLY A 46 9.78 23.57 1.12
N ILE A 47 9.94 22.45 1.85
CA ILE A 47 9.11 22.15 3.03
C ILE A 47 9.89 22.60 4.26
N PRO A 48 9.34 23.48 5.12
CA PRO A 48 9.92 23.81 6.41
C PRO A 48 10.01 22.53 7.25
N GLY A 49 11.23 22.13 7.61
CA GLY A 49 11.51 20.84 8.23
C GLY A 49 11.52 20.92 9.75
N ARG A 50 10.64 21.71 10.38
CA ARG A 50 10.51 21.69 11.83
C ARG A 50 9.56 20.58 12.24
N MET A 51 9.98 19.81 13.23
CA MET A 51 9.18 18.76 13.88
C MET A 51 9.13 19.06 15.37
N ASP A 52 8.05 18.67 16.01
CA ASP A 52 7.94 18.68 17.46
C ASP A 52 8.71 17.50 18.08
N GLU A 53 8.63 17.37 19.41
CA GLU A 53 9.27 16.28 20.18
C GLU A 53 8.73 14.87 19.83
N ASN A 54 7.54 14.81 19.24
CA ASN A 54 6.91 13.56 18.79
C ASN A 54 7.24 13.23 17.33
N GLY A 55 8.02 14.08 16.64
CA GLY A 55 8.38 13.93 15.25
C GLY A 55 7.27 14.34 14.27
N GLU A 56 6.28 15.14 14.72
CA GLU A 56 5.23 15.68 13.87
C GLU A 56 5.62 17.04 13.29
N TYR A 57 5.26 17.28 12.01
CA TYR A 57 5.52 18.56 11.36
C TYR A 57 4.78 19.70 12.05
N ILE A 58 5.47 20.80 12.28
CA ILE A 58 4.90 22.04 12.81
C ILE A 58 5.22 23.20 11.87
N CYS A 59 4.21 24.04 11.64
CA CYS A 59 4.32 25.24 10.80
C CYS A 59 3.78 26.45 11.56
N ASN A 60 4.47 27.59 11.48
CA ASN A 60 3.83 28.86 11.75
C ASN A 60 3.01 29.32 10.53
N GLU A 61 2.30 30.45 10.62
CA GLU A 61 1.41 30.90 9.55
C GLU A 61 2.12 31.17 8.20
N GLU A 62 3.32 31.74 8.24
CA GLU A 62 4.12 32.01 7.03
C GLU A 62 4.61 30.70 6.39
N GLU A 63 5.12 29.78 7.20
CA GLU A 63 5.54 28.45 6.77
C GLU A 63 4.36 27.64 6.20
N ALA A 64 3.21 27.68 6.87
CA ALA A 64 2.00 27.01 6.40
C ALA A 64 1.54 27.49 5.02
N LYS A 65 1.68 28.79 4.73
CA LYS A 65 1.39 29.34 3.40
C LYS A 65 2.34 28.77 2.34
N ILE A 66 3.64 28.75 2.61
CA ILE A 66 4.66 28.20 1.70
C ILE A 66 4.38 26.72 1.43
N VAL A 67 4.05 25.96 2.48
CA VAL A 67 3.75 24.53 2.38
C VAL A 67 2.48 24.29 1.56
N ARG A 68 1.40 25.08 1.77
CA ARG A 68 0.19 24.98 0.96
C ARG A 68 0.45 25.27 -0.51
N ASP A 69 1.25 26.31 -0.82
CA ASP A 69 1.63 26.63 -2.20
C ASP A 69 2.45 25.49 -2.84
N PHE A 70 3.35 24.88 -2.08
CA PHE A 70 4.12 23.72 -2.52
C PHE A 70 3.20 22.51 -2.81
N LEU A 71 2.31 22.15 -1.87
CA LEU A 71 1.37 21.04 -2.05
C LEU A 71 0.45 21.25 -3.25
N LYS A 72 -0.05 22.48 -3.43
CA LYS A 72 -0.87 22.84 -4.59
C LYS A 72 -0.10 22.72 -5.90
N LYS A 73 1.12 23.20 -5.94
CA LYS A 73 1.96 23.16 -7.15
C LYS A 73 2.39 21.76 -7.52
N MET A 74 2.91 20.98 -6.55
CA MET A 74 3.52 19.68 -6.80
C MET A 74 2.50 18.56 -6.86
N TYR A 75 1.50 18.57 -5.98
CA TYR A 75 0.57 17.46 -5.79
C TYR A 75 -0.88 17.79 -6.16
N LYS A 76 -1.16 19.06 -6.52
CA LYS A 76 -2.53 19.56 -6.77
C LYS A 76 -3.44 19.44 -5.53
N VAL A 77 -2.83 19.55 -4.34
CA VAL A 77 -3.52 19.44 -3.06
C VAL A 77 -3.69 20.82 -2.44
N ASP A 78 -4.96 21.23 -2.24
CA ASP A 78 -5.36 22.48 -1.59
C ASP A 78 -6.62 22.32 -0.72
N SER A 79 -7.15 21.10 -0.61
CA SER A 79 -8.33 20.72 0.18
C SER A 79 -8.30 19.24 0.55
N LYS A 80 -9.18 18.79 1.48
CA LYS A 80 -9.38 17.38 1.81
C LYS A 80 -9.69 16.55 0.57
N ASP A 81 -10.61 17.01 -0.28
CA ASP A 81 -11.02 16.27 -1.48
C ASP A 81 -9.86 16.11 -2.47
N SER A 82 -9.08 17.18 -2.68
CA SER A 82 -7.92 17.10 -3.56
C SER A 82 -6.80 16.23 -2.98
N LEU A 83 -6.66 16.16 -1.66
CA LEU A 83 -5.73 15.23 -0.98
C LEU A 83 -6.16 13.78 -1.22
N ILE A 84 -7.45 13.46 -1.09
CA ILE A 84 -7.98 12.12 -1.37
C ILE A 84 -7.80 11.75 -2.85
N LEU A 85 -8.04 12.70 -3.76
CA LEU A 85 -7.84 12.50 -5.20
C LEU A 85 -6.37 12.28 -5.56
N CYS A 86 -5.46 13.01 -4.92
CA CYS A 86 -4.02 12.91 -5.12
C CYS A 86 -3.52 11.45 -4.98
N ARG A 87 -4.03 10.71 -4.01
CA ARG A 87 -3.73 9.28 -3.85
C ARG A 87 -4.01 8.47 -5.12
N LYS A 88 -5.19 8.68 -5.72
CA LYS A 88 -5.63 7.91 -6.89
C LYS A 88 -4.80 8.20 -8.14
N VAL A 89 -4.14 9.34 -8.19
CA VAL A 89 -3.40 9.82 -9.37
C VAL A 89 -1.90 9.58 -9.23
N GLN A 90 -1.34 9.81 -8.06
CA GLN A 90 0.13 9.85 -7.89
C GLN A 90 0.71 8.65 -7.13
N PHE A 91 -0.08 8.01 -6.25
CA PHE A 91 0.41 6.90 -5.41
C PHE A 91 -0.18 5.58 -5.89
N ARG A 92 0.27 5.12 -7.07
CA ARG A 92 -0.29 3.97 -7.79
C ARG A 92 0.74 2.92 -8.18
N ASN A 93 1.96 2.99 -7.66
CA ASN A 93 3.00 2.04 -8.06
C ASN A 93 2.60 0.59 -7.79
N SER A 94 1.91 0.34 -6.68
CA SER A 94 1.39 -0.98 -6.36
C SER A 94 0.32 -1.45 -7.32
N VAL A 95 -0.59 -0.56 -7.72
CA VAL A 95 -1.64 -0.88 -8.71
C VAL A 95 -1.00 -1.21 -10.07
N GLU A 96 0.01 -0.46 -10.48
CA GLU A 96 0.74 -0.74 -11.72
C GLU A 96 1.51 -2.06 -11.65
N TYR A 97 2.15 -2.34 -10.51
CA TYR A 97 2.82 -3.61 -10.28
C TYR A 97 1.85 -4.80 -10.38
N GLU A 98 0.71 -4.73 -9.73
CA GLU A 98 -0.33 -5.76 -9.82
C GLU A 98 -0.79 -5.94 -11.27
N GLN A 99 -1.00 -4.86 -12.01
CA GLN A 99 -1.33 -4.91 -13.42
C GLN A 99 -0.28 -5.66 -14.24
N TYR A 100 1.01 -5.39 -14.04
CA TYR A 100 2.08 -6.09 -14.74
C TYR A 100 2.17 -7.57 -14.36
N MET A 101 1.98 -7.91 -13.10
CA MET A 101 2.21 -9.26 -12.61
C MET A 101 0.99 -10.18 -12.74
N THR A 102 -0.22 -9.61 -12.67
CA THR A 102 -1.46 -10.37 -12.65
C THR A 102 -2.22 -10.30 -13.99
N PHE A 103 -2.40 -9.10 -14.54
CA PHE A 103 -3.27 -8.88 -15.71
C PHE A 103 -2.52 -8.85 -17.02
N TRP A 104 -1.35 -8.28 -17.01
CA TRP A 104 -0.58 -8.03 -18.22
C TRP A 104 -0.11 -9.31 -18.90
N LYS A 105 0.05 -10.39 -18.15
CA LYS A 105 0.44 -11.70 -18.71
C LYS A 105 -0.69 -12.35 -19.51
N GLU A 106 -1.94 -12.10 -19.15
CA GLU A 106 -3.11 -12.78 -19.72
C GLU A 106 -3.93 -11.91 -20.66
N ALA A 107 -4.08 -10.62 -20.35
CA ALA A 107 -4.81 -9.67 -21.19
C ALA A 107 -4.25 -8.26 -20.99
N PRO A 108 -3.42 -7.76 -21.91
CA PRO A 108 -2.91 -6.39 -21.83
C PRO A 108 -4.06 -5.39 -21.82
N LEU A 109 -4.03 -4.45 -20.85
CA LEU A 109 -5.04 -3.41 -20.69
C LEU A 109 -5.08 -2.41 -21.84
N PHE A 110 -4.05 -2.40 -22.70
CA PHE A 110 -3.97 -1.59 -23.91
C PHE A 110 -3.05 -2.27 -24.95
N ASP A 111 -3.20 -1.89 -26.19
CA ASP A 111 -2.29 -2.36 -27.27
C ASP A 111 -0.92 -1.67 -27.12
N ILE A 112 0.07 -2.44 -26.68
CA ILE A 112 1.47 -1.99 -26.56
C ILE A 112 2.01 -1.46 -27.91
N ASN A 113 1.51 -1.99 -29.03
CA ASN A 113 1.94 -1.55 -30.36
C ASN A 113 1.41 -0.16 -30.72
N SER A 114 0.37 0.31 -30.04
CA SER A 114 -0.14 1.68 -30.20
C SER A 114 0.75 2.75 -29.54
N LEU A 115 1.66 2.34 -28.64
CA LEU A 115 2.60 3.25 -27.98
C LEU A 115 3.67 3.75 -28.97
N ASN A 116 4.02 5.03 -28.86
CA ASN A 116 5.20 5.53 -29.53
C ASN A 116 6.49 4.86 -28.97
N PRO A 117 7.63 4.94 -29.69
CA PRO A 117 8.86 4.24 -29.29
C PRO A 117 9.33 4.56 -27.86
N ALA A 118 9.20 5.81 -27.42
CA ALA A 118 9.60 6.24 -26.07
C ALA A 118 8.67 5.66 -25.00
N GLY A 119 7.35 5.67 -25.23
CA GLY A 119 6.36 5.06 -24.37
C GLY A 119 6.54 3.56 -24.24
N ARG A 120 6.83 2.87 -25.35
CA ARG A 120 7.14 1.43 -25.34
C ARG A 120 8.39 1.13 -24.52
N ALA A 121 9.48 1.87 -24.75
CA ALA A 121 10.72 1.69 -23.98
C ALA A 121 10.51 1.94 -22.48
N GLY A 122 9.72 2.95 -22.11
CA GLY A 122 9.33 3.21 -20.73
C GLY A 122 8.54 2.05 -20.11
N PHE A 123 7.53 1.56 -20.84
CA PHE A 123 6.72 0.42 -20.44
C PHE A 123 7.56 -0.85 -20.20
N GLU A 124 8.40 -1.23 -21.18
CA GLU A 124 9.26 -2.42 -21.06
C GLU A 124 10.22 -2.31 -19.88
N LYS A 125 10.74 -1.11 -19.62
CA LYS A 125 11.61 -0.85 -18.47
C LYS A 125 10.87 -1.08 -17.15
N MET A 126 9.67 -0.51 -16.98
CA MET A 126 8.86 -0.65 -15.76
C MET A 126 8.41 -2.08 -15.55
N LYS A 127 7.96 -2.76 -16.62
CA LYS A 127 7.62 -4.18 -16.59
C LYS A 127 8.81 -5.04 -16.14
N SER A 128 9.99 -4.82 -16.71
CA SER A 128 11.20 -5.56 -16.34
C SER A 128 11.59 -5.35 -14.87
N MET A 129 11.36 -4.15 -14.31
CA MET A 129 11.56 -3.89 -12.88
C MET A 129 10.55 -4.63 -12.02
N ALA A 130 9.28 -4.62 -12.38
CA ALA A 130 8.24 -5.36 -11.66
C ALA A 130 8.54 -6.86 -11.64
N GLU A 131 8.91 -7.43 -12.79
CA GLU A 131 9.31 -8.83 -12.90
C GLU A 131 10.55 -9.17 -12.05
N ALA A 132 11.54 -8.26 -11.98
CA ALA A 132 12.74 -8.45 -11.18
C ALA A 132 12.46 -8.43 -9.66
N PHE A 133 11.47 -7.66 -9.23
CA PHE A 133 11.10 -7.56 -7.81
C PHE A 133 10.05 -8.58 -7.36
N TYR A 134 9.36 -9.22 -8.29
CA TYR A 134 8.32 -10.20 -7.95
C TYR A 134 8.80 -11.33 -7.02
N PRO A 135 9.98 -11.95 -7.23
CA PRO A 135 10.46 -12.99 -6.32
C PRO A 135 10.67 -12.54 -4.86
N LEU A 136 10.81 -11.22 -4.62
CA LEU A 136 11.00 -10.66 -3.29
C LEU A 136 9.69 -10.28 -2.61
N LEU A 137 8.70 -9.88 -3.39
CA LEU A 137 7.51 -9.22 -2.89
C LEU A 137 6.24 -10.03 -3.09
N GLU A 138 6.23 -10.91 -4.09
CA GLU A 138 5.04 -11.68 -4.48
C GLU A 138 3.82 -10.75 -4.60
N GLU A 139 2.71 -11.09 -3.94
CA GLU A 139 1.47 -10.31 -3.94
C GLU A 139 1.55 -9.02 -3.07
N LYS A 140 2.60 -8.85 -2.25
CA LYS A 140 2.75 -7.69 -1.37
C LYS A 140 3.04 -6.38 -2.13
N GLY A 141 3.57 -6.47 -3.36
CA GLY A 141 3.78 -5.32 -4.23
C GLY A 141 4.57 -4.17 -3.59
N PHE A 142 4.33 -2.95 -4.09
CA PHE A 142 5.02 -1.71 -3.65
C PHE A 142 4.19 -0.88 -2.66
N TYR A 143 3.27 -1.50 -1.92
CA TYR A 143 2.36 -0.78 -1.02
C TYR A 143 3.09 0.03 0.04
N ALA A 144 4.23 -0.43 0.56
CA ALA A 144 4.99 0.32 1.56
C ALA A 144 5.49 1.67 1.02
N TRP A 145 5.90 1.75 -0.25
CA TRP A 145 6.25 3.01 -0.88
C TRP A 145 5.06 3.95 -0.98
N ASP A 146 3.95 3.48 -1.55
CA ASP A 146 2.74 4.29 -1.73
C ASP A 146 2.18 4.76 -0.38
N ILE A 147 2.15 3.88 0.64
CA ILE A 147 1.69 4.19 2.00
C ILE A 147 2.59 5.26 2.64
N SER A 148 3.90 5.06 2.61
CA SER A 148 4.86 6.00 3.22
C SER A 148 4.77 7.38 2.60
N GLU A 149 4.80 7.47 1.28
CA GLU A 149 4.71 8.74 0.56
C GLU A 149 3.37 9.45 0.85
N TYR A 150 2.26 8.72 0.77
CA TYR A 150 0.95 9.33 0.95
C TYR A 150 0.68 9.77 2.39
N ILE A 151 0.98 8.94 3.39
CA ILE A 151 0.83 9.35 4.81
C ILE A 151 1.72 10.57 5.09
N ASN A 152 2.93 10.63 4.53
CA ASN A 152 3.79 11.79 4.71
C ASN A 152 3.18 13.06 4.12
N ILE A 153 2.56 13.00 2.94
CA ILE A 153 1.81 14.13 2.36
C ILE A 153 0.62 14.52 3.24
N CYS A 154 -0.10 13.55 3.81
CA CYS A 154 -1.20 13.82 4.75
C CYS A 154 -0.70 14.53 6.03
N ARG A 155 0.47 14.12 6.58
CA ARG A 155 1.11 14.79 7.73
C ARG A 155 1.47 16.24 7.42
N ILE A 156 2.01 16.48 6.25
CA ILE A 156 2.35 17.82 5.78
C ILE A 156 1.07 18.67 5.59
N ALA A 157 0.01 18.08 5.01
CA ALA A 157 -1.29 18.72 4.84
C ALA A 157 -1.94 19.08 6.19
N ARG A 158 -1.83 18.21 7.20
CA ARG A 158 -2.26 18.51 8.58
C ARG A 158 -1.46 19.66 9.18
N ALA A 159 -0.15 19.63 9.08
CA ALA A 159 0.72 20.68 9.64
C ALA A 159 0.44 22.08 9.08
N CYS A 160 0.01 22.18 7.83
CA CYS A 160 -0.33 23.48 7.21
C CYS A 160 -1.84 23.79 7.20
N GLY A 161 -2.67 22.98 7.87
CA GLY A 161 -4.10 23.24 8.10
C GLY A 161 -5.00 22.98 6.89
N ILE A 162 -4.59 22.13 5.95
CA ILE A 162 -5.47 21.65 4.85
C ILE A 162 -6.48 20.62 5.39
N VAL A 163 -6.06 19.80 6.34
CA VAL A 163 -6.91 18.85 7.08
C VAL A 163 -6.65 19.00 8.57
N ASP A 164 -7.65 18.72 9.40
CA ASP A 164 -7.50 18.63 10.84
C ASP A 164 -7.06 17.22 11.29
N SER A 165 -6.89 17.00 12.60
CA SER A 165 -6.43 15.70 13.13
C SER A 165 -7.45 14.59 12.91
N ASN A 166 -8.75 14.85 13.04
CA ASN A 166 -9.79 13.84 12.81
C ASN A 166 -9.84 13.44 11.34
N GLU A 167 -9.76 14.42 10.45
CA GLU A 167 -9.71 14.18 9.00
C GLU A 167 -8.44 13.43 8.58
N PHE A 168 -7.30 13.74 9.22
CA PHE A 168 -6.06 13.02 9.01
C PHE A 168 -6.21 11.53 9.41
N ASP A 169 -6.78 11.27 10.59
CA ASP A 169 -7.00 9.91 11.07
C ASP A 169 -7.94 9.14 10.15
N GLU A 170 -9.07 9.74 9.75
CA GLU A 170 -10.02 9.17 8.78
C GLU A 170 -9.35 8.78 7.46
N ILE A 171 -8.50 9.68 6.93
CA ILE A 171 -7.82 9.45 5.64
C ILE A 171 -6.75 8.36 5.76
N THR A 172 -5.99 8.33 6.87
CA THR A 172 -4.83 7.44 7.02
C THR A 172 -5.18 6.06 7.53
N ASP A 173 -6.32 5.90 8.20
CA ASP A 173 -6.75 4.67 8.88
C ASP A 173 -6.64 3.41 8.01
N ARG A 174 -7.18 3.45 6.79
CA ARG A 174 -7.12 2.33 5.86
C ARG A 174 -5.70 1.93 5.44
N PHE A 175 -4.74 2.90 5.43
CA PHE A 175 -3.36 2.62 5.06
C PHE A 175 -2.61 1.94 6.20
N VAL A 176 -2.91 2.34 7.44
CA VAL A 176 -2.42 1.66 8.64
C VAL A 176 -2.89 0.21 8.64
N ARG A 177 -4.19 -0.01 8.40
CA ARG A 177 -4.77 -1.35 8.30
C ARG A 177 -4.14 -2.15 7.15
N LYS A 178 -3.99 -1.54 5.98
CA LYS A 178 -3.35 -2.17 4.83
C LYS A 178 -1.90 -2.58 5.16
N ALA A 179 -1.14 -1.70 5.82
CA ALA A 179 0.21 -2.03 6.24
C ALA A 179 0.26 -3.24 7.19
N GLN A 180 -0.66 -3.32 8.16
CA GLN A 180 -0.75 -4.44 9.09
C GLN A 180 -1.11 -5.78 8.43
N VAL A 181 -1.87 -5.73 7.33
CA VAL A 181 -2.23 -6.94 6.57
C VAL A 181 -1.07 -7.43 5.73
N PHE A 182 -0.35 -6.52 5.05
CA PHE A 182 0.71 -6.90 4.12
C PHE A 182 2.04 -7.21 4.80
N TYR A 183 2.33 -6.57 5.94
CA TYR A 183 3.63 -6.62 6.58
C TYR A 183 3.50 -7.01 8.05
N ARG A 184 4.54 -7.68 8.58
CA ARG A 184 4.62 -8.11 9.98
C ARG A 184 5.79 -7.50 10.72
N SER A 185 6.64 -6.75 10.01
CA SER A 185 7.82 -6.11 10.58
C SER A 185 8.22 -4.88 9.77
N PHE A 186 8.98 -3.98 10.37
CA PHE A 186 9.60 -2.87 9.63
C PHE A 186 10.59 -3.36 8.57
N LYS A 187 11.15 -4.56 8.73
CA LYS A 187 12.05 -5.17 7.76
C LYS A 187 11.31 -5.56 6.48
N GLU A 188 10.14 -6.20 6.58
CA GLU A 188 9.28 -6.49 5.43
C GLU A 188 8.76 -5.20 4.76
N TYR A 189 8.40 -4.22 5.58
CA TYR A 189 7.97 -2.91 5.10
C TYR A 189 9.09 -2.19 4.34
N ALA A 190 10.32 -2.21 4.85
CA ALA A 190 11.50 -1.62 4.21
C ALA A 190 11.83 -2.28 2.88
N LEU A 191 11.71 -3.61 2.78
CA LEU A 191 11.91 -4.37 1.54
C LEU A 191 10.97 -3.86 0.44
N SER A 192 9.67 -3.83 0.73
CA SER A 192 8.65 -3.34 -0.21
C SER A 192 8.84 -1.85 -0.53
N TYR A 193 9.19 -1.03 0.46
CA TYR A 193 9.48 0.39 0.27
C TYR A 193 10.63 0.63 -0.71
N LEU A 194 11.76 -0.06 -0.53
CA LEU A 194 12.93 0.08 -1.40
C LEU A 194 12.64 -0.38 -2.83
N CYS A 195 11.95 -1.50 -3.00
CA CYS A 195 11.52 -1.97 -4.31
C CYS A 195 10.60 -0.95 -5.00
N GLY A 196 9.62 -0.40 -4.28
CA GLY A 196 8.72 0.64 -4.79
C GLY A 196 9.44 1.93 -5.13
N ALA A 197 10.42 2.34 -4.32
CA ALA A 197 11.28 3.50 -4.59
C ALA A 197 12.06 3.35 -5.90
N MET A 198 12.65 2.18 -6.12
CA MET A 198 13.42 1.90 -7.32
C MET A 198 12.53 1.78 -8.55
N TYR A 199 11.35 1.16 -8.41
CA TYR A 199 10.35 1.12 -9.46
C TYR A 199 9.92 2.54 -9.88
N PHE A 200 9.54 3.37 -8.92
CA PHE A 200 9.18 4.78 -9.15
C PHE A 200 10.30 5.53 -9.88
N SER A 201 11.54 5.43 -9.42
CA SER A 201 12.67 6.13 -10.03
C SER A 201 12.99 5.63 -11.46
N SER A 202 12.62 4.39 -11.79
CA SER A 202 12.84 3.81 -13.11
C SER A 202 12.02 4.52 -14.20
N GLY A 203 10.89 5.10 -13.85
CA GLY A 203 10.00 5.79 -14.80
C GLY A 203 10.64 7.06 -15.40
N PHE A 204 11.57 7.71 -14.71
CA PHE A 204 12.17 8.98 -15.16
C PHE A 204 13.68 9.10 -14.94
N GLY A 205 14.29 8.14 -14.25
CA GLY A 205 15.73 8.16 -13.98
C GLY A 205 16.58 7.51 -15.06
N ASN A 206 17.79 8.03 -15.29
CA ASN A 206 18.87 7.28 -15.91
C ASN A 206 19.60 6.44 -14.86
N GLU A 207 20.47 5.53 -15.28
CA GLU A 207 21.16 4.59 -14.37
C GLU A 207 21.91 5.31 -13.24
N LYS A 208 22.64 6.36 -13.55
CA LYS A 208 23.39 7.14 -12.54
C LYS A 208 22.47 7.80 -11.51
N SER A 209 21.37 8.38 -11.94
CA SER A 209 20.41 9.00 -11.02
C SER A 209 19.66 7.97 -10.18
N MET A 210 19.42 6.78 -10.74
CA MET A 210 18.83 5.66 -10.01
C MET A 210 19.78 5.14 -8.92
N ASP A 211 21.08 5.00 -9.23
CA ASP A 211 22.07 4.60 -8.23
C ASP A 211 22.17 5.62 -7.07
N GLN A 212 22.22 6.91 -7.40
CA GLN A 212 22.24 7.97 -6.39
C GLN A 212 20.95 7.94 -5.53
N PHE A 213 19.80 7.74 -6.16
CA PHE A 213 18.53 7.66 -5.45
C PHE A 213 18.50 6.42 -4.54
N PHE A 214 18.99 5.28 -5.01
CA PHE A 214 19.08 4.05 -4.23
C PHE A 214 19.96 4.24 -2.97
N GLU A 215 21.13 4.84 -3.11
CA GLU A 215 22.00 5.13 -1.96
C GLU A 215 21.32 6.07 -0.94
N ILE A 216 20.56 7.07 -1.40
CA ILE A 216 19.77 7.92 -0.51
C ILE A 216 18.75 7.09 0.26
N GLN A 217 18.00 6.20 -0.42
CA GLN A 217 17.00 5.37 0.22
C GLN A 217 17.62 4.38 1.23
N LYS A 218 18.74 3.75 0.89
CA LYS A 218 19.47 2.88 1.83
C LYS A 218 19.91 3.64 3.09
N ASN A 219 20.45 4.84 2.91
CA ASN A 219 20.88 5.66 4.05
C ASN A 219 19.70 6.03 4.95
N VAL A 220 18.53 6.34 4.37
CA VAL A 220 17.30 6.60 5.15
C VAL A 220 16.90 5.36 5.95
N ILE A 221 16.83 4.20 5.31
CA ILE A 221 16.48 2.95 6.00
C ILE A 221 17.52 2.57 7.06
N SER A 222 18.81 2.71 6.76
CA SER A 222 19.89 2.49 7.75
C SER A 222 19.73 3.40 8.96
N TYR A 223 19.38 4.67 8.77
CA TYR A 223 19.15 5.62 9.85
C TYR A 223 17.96 5.20 10.74
N LEU A 224 16.88 4.70 10.14
CA LEU A 224 15.70 4.26 10.89
C LEU A 224 15.97 3.01 11.73
N PHE A 225 16.83 2.11 11.27
CA PHE A 225 17.26 0.90 12.01
C PHE A 225 18.51 1.11 12.86
N ALA A 226 19.15 2.29 12.82
CA ALA A 226 20.32 2.56 13.66
C ALA A 226 19.94 2.55 15.14
N GLU A 227 20.92 2.35 16.02
CA GLU A 227 20.73 2.41 17.46
C GLU A 227 19.99 3.70 17.88
N ASN A 228 18.88 3.55 18.59
CA ASN A 228 17.92 4.60 18.93
C ASN A 228 17.17 5.24 17.73
N GLY A 229 17.26 4.67 16.56
CA GLY A 229 16.39 5.03 15.43
C GLY A 229 14.93 4.64 15.68
N ASP A 230 14.03 5.24 14.91
CA ASP A 230 12.59 5.00 15.09
C ASP A 230 12.20 3.53 14.97
N TRP A 231 12.79 2.78 14.04
CA TRP A 231 12.48 1.37 13.81
C TRP A 231 13.34 0.39 14.66
N ASP A 232 14.36 0.89 15.34
CA ASP A 232 15.06 0.16 16.39
C ASP A 232 14.31 0.26 17.73
N ARG A 233 13.76 1.45 17.99
CA ARG A 233 13.10 1.77 19.26
C ARG A 233 11.70 1.18 19.39
N TYR A 234 10.94 1.15 18.31
CA TYR A 234 9.55 0.71 18.28
C TYR A 234 9.39 -0.62 17.56
N GLY A 235 8.56 -1.51 18.11
CA GLY A 235 8.11 -2.73 17.45
C GLY A 235 7.02 -2.47 16.39
N TRP A 236 6.75 -3.51 15.62
CA TRP A 236 5.61 -3.47 14.69
C TRP A 236 4.30 -3.43 15.47
N TYR A 237 3.42 -2.47 15.15
CA TYR A 237 2.17 -2.29 15.87
C TYR A 237 1.21 -3.46 15.67
N VAL A 238 0.80 -4.07 16.77
CA VAL A 238 -0.25 -5.10 16.80
C VAL A 238 -1.39 -4.56 17.68
N PRO A 239 -2.59 -4.34 17.14
CA PRO A 239 -3.71 -3.86 17.96
C PRO A 239 -4.11 -4.91 19.00
N SER A 240 -4.39 -4.46 20.22
CA SER A 240 -4.85 -5.31 21.31
C SER A 240 -6.27 -5.85 21.08
N GLU A 241 -7.09 -5.09 20.34
CA GLU A 241 -8.45 -5.43 19.96
C GLU A 241 -8.63 -5.25 18.45
N ARG A 242 -9.62 -5.95 17.92
CA ARG A 242 -9.96 -5.84 16.50
C ARG A 242 -10.63 -4.50 16.22
N GLU A 243 -9.99 -3.67 15.42
CA GLU A 243 -10.54 -2.39 14.98
C GLU A 243 -11.38 -2.58 13.70
N TRP A 244 -12.59 -2.03 13.69
CA TRP A 244 -13.45 -1.97 12.52
C TRP A 244 -13.22 -0.65 11.80
N VAL A 245 -12.85 -0.74 10.53
CA VAL A 245 -12.58 0.45 9.70
C VAL A 245 -13.10 0.27 8.27
N ASP A 246 -13.43 1.39 7.64
CA ASP A 246 -13.74 1.45 6.23
C ASP A 246 -12.45 1.39 5.41
N VAL A 247 -12.07 0.17 5.00
CA VAL A 247 -10.82 -0.08 4.26
C VAL A 247 -10.98 0.05 2.75
N TYR A 248 -12.21 -0.01 2.25
CA TYR A 248 -12.51 0.10 0.82
C TYR A 248 -13.49 1.26 0.53
N PRO A 249 -13.11 2.23 -0.31
CA PRO A 249 -13.92 3.42 -0.60
C PRO A 249 -15.27 3.06 -1.23
N GLY A 250 -16.32 3.76 -0.79
CA GLY A 250 -17.67 3.56 -1.32
C GLY A 250 -18.38 2.33 -0.78
N ASN A 251 -17.67 1.51 0.00
CA ASN A 251 -18.22 0.33 0.69
C ASN A 251 -19.22 -0.48 -0.15
N PRO A 252 -18.85 -0.96 -1.35
CA PRO A 252 -19.75 -1.75 -2.17
C PRO A 252 -20.11 -3.08 -1.48
N GLY A 253 -21.19 -3.70 -1.91
CA GLY A 253 -21.59 -5.01 -1.43
C GLY A 253 -20.82 -6.15 -2.09
N CYS A 254 -20.91 -7.31 -1.49
CA CYS A 254 -20.40 -8.58 -2.01
C CYS A 254 -21.34 -9.72 -1.62
N PHE A 255 -21.27 -10.83 -2.31
CA PHE A 255 -22.00 -12.04 -1.93
C PHE A 255 -21.09 -12.96 -1.13
N VAL A 256 -21.60 -13.49 -0.04
CA VAL A 256 -20.84 -14.36 0.86
C VAL A 256 -21.71 -15.54 1.31
N SER A 257 -21.16 -16.74 1.36
CA SER A 257 -21.88 -17.88 1.89
C SER A 257 -22.07 -17.76 3.41
N LEU A 258 -23.20 -18.24 3.93
CA LEU A 258 -23.43 -18.28 5.37
C LEU A 258 -22.34 -19.08 6.08
N LYS A 259 -21.86 -20.16 5.46
CA LYS A 259 -20.77 -20.96 5.98
C LYS A 259 -19.48 -20.16 6.10
N ALA A 260 -19.10 -19.38 5.08
CA ALA A 260 -17.92 -18.53 5.13
C ALA A 260 -18.02 -17.43 6.21
N LEU A 261 -19.22 -16.91 6.48
CA LEU A 261 -19.44 -15.96 7.56
C LEU A 261 -19.21 -16.59 8.95
N GLU A 262 -19.57 -17.84 9.12
CA GLU A 262 -19.46 -18.56 10.40
C GLU A 262 -18.07 -19.15 10.63
N THR A 263 -17.46 -19.73 9.60
CA THR A 263 -16.23 -20.55 9.74
C THR A 263 -14.98 -19.90 9.13
N GLY A 264 -15.14 -18.88 8.27
CA GLY A 264 -14.05 -18.19 7.60
C GLY A 264 -14.12 -18.35 6.07
N VAL A 265 -13.52 -17.37 5.38
CA VAL A 265 -13.37 -17.36 3.93
C VAL A 265 -12.10 -18.11 3.56
N GLU A 266 -12.22 -19.17 2.74
CA GLU A 266 -11.09 -19.94 2.21
C GLU A 266 -11.09 -20.02 0.68
N TYR A 267 -12.16 -19.54 0.04
CA TYR A 267 -12.26 -19.40 -1.41
C TYR A 267 -12.93 -18.09 -1.79
N MET A 268 -12.37 -17.40 -2.75
CA MET A 268 -12.96 -16.17 -3.28
C MET A 268 -12.74 -16.03 -4.78
N TYR A 269 -13.70 -15.44 -5.46
CA TYR A 269 -13.55 -15.08 -6.86
C TYR A 269 -14.24 -13.75 -7.15
N ARG A 270 -13.81 -13.08 -8.22
CA ARG A 270 -14.42 -11.84 -8.66
C ARG A 270 -15.14 -12.03 -9.99
N ASP A 271 -16.43 -11.81 -9.95
CA ASP A 271 -17.32 -11.78 -11.11
C ASP A 271 -17.47 -10.36 -11.65
N ASN A 272 -18.14 -10.18 -12.79
CA ASN A 272 -18.56 -8.86 -13.23
C ASN A 272 -19.59 -8.29 -12.24
N PRO A 273 -19.41 -7.04 -11.77
CA PRO A 273 -20.37 -6.42 -10.88
C PRO A 273 -21.78 -6.37 -11.51
N SER A 274 -22.81 -6.62 -10.71
CA SER A 274 -24.18 -6.42 -11.17
C SER A 274 -24.46 -4.93 -11.41
N PRO A 275 -25.00 -4.53 -12.56
CA PRO A 275 -25.31 -3.13 -12.84
C PRO A 275 -26.43 -2.56 -11.96
N ASP A 276 -27.26 -3.43 -11.38
CA ASP A 276 -28.48 -3.06 -10.65
C ASP A 276 -28.25 -2.89 -9.13
N HIS A 277 -27.06 -3.22 -8.64
CA HIS A 277 -26.71 -3.19 -7.22
C HIS A 277 -25.34 -2.55 -7.00
N PRO A 278 -25.06 -1.97 -5.83
CA PRO A 278 -23.72 -1.53 -5.44
C PRO A 278 -22.82 -2.73 -5.13
N ASP A 279 -22.64 -3.61 -6.11
CA ASP A 279 -21.89 -4.86 -6.04
C ASP A 279 -20.44 -4.64 -6.43
N SER A 280 -19.50 -5.19 -5.67
CA SER A 280 -18.07 -5.17 -5.96
C SER A 280 -17.64 -6.22 -7.00
N GLY A 281 -18.52 -7.18 -7.30
CA GLY A 281 -18.19 -8.39 -8.04
C GLY A 281 -17.59 -9.51 -7.19
N TRP A 282 -17.17 -9.25 -5.96
CA TRP A 282 -16.57 -10.27 -5.11
C TRP A 282 -17.61 -11.27 -4.57
N ARG A 283 -17.19 -12.54 -4.56
CA ARG A 283 -17.92 -13.71 -4.08
C ARG A 283 -17.02 -14.45 -3.11
N PHE A 284 -17.49 -14.69 -1.89
CA PHE A 284 -16.72 -15.30 -0.81
C PHE A 284 -17.37 -16.59 -0.33
N PHE A 285 -16.58 -17.64 -0.27
CA PHE A 285 -16.98 -18.98 0.15
C PHE A 285 -16.00 -19.55 1.18
N HIS A 286 -16.42 -20.59 1.89
CA HIS A 286 -15.51 -21.38 2.71
C HIS A 286 -14.62 -22.30 1.85
N GLY A 287 -15.10 -22.68 0.65
CA GLY A 287 -14.31 -23.43 -0.32
C GLY A 287 -14.62 -24.93 -0.37
N ASP A 288 -15.44 -25.45 0.54
CA ASP A 288 -15.90 -26.84 0.55
C ASP A 288 -17.44 -26.95 0.40
N GLU A 289 -18.10 -25.85 0.03
CA GLU A 289 -19.52 -25.89 -0.28
C GLU A 289 -19.78 -26.73 -1.53
N SER A 290 -20.86 -27.54 -1.46
CA SER A 290 -21.33 -28.23 -2.66
C SER A 290 -21.98 -27.25 -3.65
N ASP A 291 -22.01 -27.60 -4.93
CA ASP A 291 -22.70 -26.82 -5.96
C ASP A 291 -24.17 -26.57 -5.61
N GLU A 292 -24.84 -27.54 -4.99
CA GLU A 292 -26.22 -27.39 -4.54
C GLU A 292 -26.35 -26.32 -3.45
N TYR A 293 -25.40 -26.31 -2.49
CA TYR A 293 -25.36 -25.33 -1.41
C TYR A 293 -25.07 -23.93 -1.96
N ALA A 294 -24.05 -23.78 -2.80
CA ALA A 294 -23.60 -22.52 -3.35
C ALA A 294 -24.64 -21.88 -4.30
N ASN A 295 -25.48 -22.69 -4.95
CA ASN A 295 -26.53 -22.21 -5.85
C ASN A 295 -27.89 -21.97 -5.15
N ASP A 296 -28.06 -22.31 -3.87
CA ASP A 296 -29.27 -21.97 -3.13
C ASP A 296 -29.16 -20.56 -2.54
N PRO A 297 -30.00 -19.58 -3.00
CA PRO A 297 -29.96 -18.22 -2.50
C PRO A 297 -30.14 -18.06 -0.98
N LYS A 298 -30.73 -19.07 -0.30
CA LYS A 298 -30.90 -19.06 1.15
C LYS A 298 -29.58 -19.19 1.90
N ASN A 299 -28.56 -19.73 1.26
CA ASN A 299 -27.24 -19.93 1.83
C ASN A 299 -26.27 -18.78 1.52
N ILE A 300 -26.73 -17.80 0.72
CA ILE A 300 -25.91 -16.67 0.28
C ILE A 300 -26.48 -15.37 0.83
N LYS A 301 -25.61 -14.56 1.43
CA LYS A 301 -25.96 -13.25 1.96
C LYS A 301 -25.27 -12.16 1.14
N PHE A 302 -26.00 -11.06 0.86
CA PHE A 302 -25.39 -9.82 0.37
C PHE A 302 -24.91 -9.02 1.56
N GLU A 303 -23.61 -8.76 1.68
CA GLU A 303 -22.98 -8.12 2.82
C GLU A 303 -22.07 -6.98 2.35
N SER A 304 -21.75 -6.06 3.23
CA SER A 304 -20.76 -5.01 3.00
C SER A 304 -19.38 -5.61 2.77
N LEU A 305 -18.68 -5.17 1.73
CA LEU A 305 -17.29 -5.58 1.48
C LEU A 305 -16.38 -5.23 2.66
N ASN A 306 -16.58 -4.07 3.30
CA ASN A 306 -15.84 -3.69 4.50
C ASN A 306 -16.08 -4.64 5.68
N THR A 307 -17.29 -5.20 5.82
CA THR A 307 -17.57 -6.22 6.84
C THR A 307 -16.67 -7.44 6.62
N ILE A 308 -16.62 -7.95 5.39
CA ILE A 308 -15.79 -9.11 5.07
C ILE A 308 -14.30 -8.80 5.23
N CYS A 309 -13.84 -7.62 4.81
CA CYS A 309 -12.46 -7.18 5.01
C CYS A 309 -12.06 -7.10 6.49
N ASN A 310 -12.97 -6.64 7.34
CA ASN A 310 -12.73 -6.61 8.79
C ASN A 310 -12.76 -8.00 9.42
N LEU A 311 -13.60 -8.92 8.90
CA LEU A 311 -13.63 -10.32 9.33
C LEU A 311 -12.40 -11.09 8.84
N HIS A 312 -11.95 -10.85 7.62
CA HIS A 312 -10.86 -11.55 6.93
C HIS A 312 -9.88 -10.55 6.31
N PRO A 313 -9.02 -9.89 7.11
CA PRO A 313 -8.13 -8.83 6.61
C PRO A 313 -7.17 -9.28 5.49
N SER A 314 -6.85 -10.57 5.40
CA SER A 314 -5.97 -11.11 4.35
C SER A 314 -6.49 -10.91 2.93
N ILE A 315 -7.81 -10.73 2.75
CA ILE A 315 -8.40 -10.49 1.42
C ILE A 315 -8.14 -9.08 0.87
N LEU A 316 -7.73 -8.13 1.73
CA LEU A 316 -7.47 -6.75 1.32
C LEU A 316 -6.44 -6.63 0.19
N ALA A 317 -5.50 -7.58 0.13
CA ALA A 317 -4.47 -7.64 -0.89
C ALA A 317 -5.05 -7.81 -2.31
N PHE A 318 -6.23 -8.41 -2.42
CA PHE A 318 -6.78 -8.90 -3.68
C PHE A 318 -7.95 -8.07 -4.21
N LEU A 319 -8.43 -7.09 -3.46
CA LEU A 319 -9.65 -6.35 -3.79
C LEU A 319 -9.59 -5.57 -5.12
N GLU A 320 -8.39 -5.25 -5.59
CA GLU A 320 -8.18 -4.59 -6.89
C GLU A 320 -8.04 -5.60 -8.05
N ALA A 321 -8.04 -6.91 -7.77
CA ALA A 321 -7.95 -7.94 -8.81
C ALA A 321 -9.14 -7.86 -9.78
N PRO A 322 -8.98 -8.16 -11.10
CA PRO A 322 -10.07 -8.02 -12.08
C PRO A 322 -11.15 -9.06 -11.92
N ALA A 323 -12.28 -8.82 -12.59
CA ALA A 323 -13.26 -9.86 -12.85
C ALA A 323 -12.60 -11.07 -13.55
N GLY A 324 -12.98 -12.28 -13.13
CA GLY A 324 -12.37 -13.54 -13.57
C GLY A 324 -11.20 -14.01 -12.69
N SER A 325 -10.78 -13.23 -11.68
CA SER A 325 -9.79 -13.71 -10.70
C SER A 325 -10.43 -14.64 -9.69
N ALA A 326 -9.72 -15.72 -9.33
CA ALA A 326 -10.10 -16.65 -8.27
C ALA A 326 -8.89 -17.00 -7.39
N TYR A 327 -9.14 -17.25 -6.10
CA TYR A 327 -8.10 -17.54 -5.11
C TYR A 327 -8.62 -18.55 -4.09
N GLY A 328 -7.80 -19.56 -3.80
CA GLY A 328 -8.01 -20.55 -2.74
C GLY A 328 -7.03 -20.36 -1.58
N TRP A 329 -7.46 -20.56 -0.35
CA TRP A 329 -6.63 -20.51 0.85
C TRP A 329 -6.00 -21.88 1.14
N ASN A 330 -4.68 -21.95 1.22
CA ASN A 330 -3.96 -23.19 1.48
C ASN A 330 -3.64 -23.44 2.97
N GLY A 331 -4.24 -22.67 3.87
CA GLY A 331 -3.96 -22.68 5.30
C GLY A 331 -2.90 -21.66 5.75
N LYS A 332 -2.20 -21.03 4.79
CA LYS A 332 -1.15 -20.04 5.06
C LYS A 332 -1.26 -18.80 4.14
N ASP A 333 -1.41 -19.03 2.86
CA ASP A 333 -1.42 -18.00 1.82
C ASP A 333 -2.58 -18.20 0.84
N TRP A 334 -2.99 -17.12 0.17
CA TRP A 334 -3.93 -17.16 -0.94
C TRP A 334 -3.21 -17.57 -2.22
N ILE A 335 -3.68 -18.63 -2.85
CA ILE A 335 -3.16 -19.16 -4.11
C ILE A 335 -4.13 -18.82 -5.22
N LYS A 336 -3.62 -18.22 -6.30
CA LYS A 336 -4.42 -17.93 -7.49
C LYS A 336 -4.78 -19.25 -8.21
N GLU A 337 -6.04 -19.39 -8.61
CA GLU A 337 -6.57 -20.52 -9.39
C GLU A 337 -6.70 -20.18 -10.89
#